data_3ef422722e1f5ff5fdf468e9e3a73449
#
_entry.id   3ef422722e1f5ff5fdf468e9e3a73449
#
_cell.length_a   1.000
_cell.length_b   1.000
_cell.length_c   1.000
_cell.angle_alpha   90.00
_cell.angle_beta   90.00
_cell.angle_gamma   90.00
#
_symmetry.space_group_name_H-M   'P 1'
#
loop_
_entity.id
_entity.type
_entity.pdbx_description
1 polymer ?
#
loop_
_entity_poly.entity_id
_entity_poly.type
_entity_poly.pdbx_seq_one_letter_code
_entity_poly.pdbx_strand_id
1 'polypeptide(L)'
;HAGGTDLLGCLRDGVLSAGAVVSLSGLSNLRGIEKNGTGGLKIGALTTLSEVARHPRIMESYGALARAASEVASPQLRNQGTLGGNLCQKPRCWYYRGDFHCLRKGGLQCFAVGGENAYHCILGGENCYIVHPSDTAPALAALEAKVHVEGPKGKRVVAVDGFFVLPEKDFTHETVLGPGELVTHIELPAPVQGLRSSYRKVRARRSWDFALAGLALALVFDGPTVKAARVVLSGAAPVPWRSRETEVAIVGKPLDEAAIAKAAEAVVSGARPRSGNEYKIALFKGVMTEQLSAMAG
;
A
#
# COMPACT_ATOMS: atom_id res chain seq x y z
N HIS A 1 -12.94 -15.27 5.07
CA HIS A 1 -12.91 -13.81 5.04
C HIS A 1 -12.64 -13.23 6.42
N ALA A 2 -12.03 -12.03 6.46
CA ALA A 2 -11.88 -11.24 7.68
C ALA A 2 -13.07 -10.28 7.86
N GLY A 3 -12.89 -8.97 7.77
CA GLY A 3 -13.99 -7.99 7.88
C GLY A 3 -14.99 -7.98 6.72
N GLY A 4 -14.72 -8.67 5.62
CA GLY A 4 -15.63 -8.80 4.48
C GLY A 4 -15.82 -7.55 3.62
N THR A 5 -15.23 -6.41 4.00
CA THR A 5 -15.45 -5.09 3.38
C THR A 5 -15.03 -4.99 1.90
N ASP A 6 -14.30 -5.95 1.38
CA ASP A 6 -13.97 -6.09 -0.04
C ASP A 6 -14.59 -7.34 -0.67
N LEU A 7 -14.36 -8.51 -0.08
CA LEU A 7 -14.79 -9.79 -0.63
C LEU A 7 -16.31 -9.86 -0.85
N LEU A 8 -17.12 -9.41 0.11
CA LEU A 8 -18.57 -9.48 -0.02
C LEU A 8 -19.09 -8.61 -1.16
N GLY A 9 -18.46 -7.46 -1.43
CA GLY A 9 -18.75 -6.66 -2.62
C GLY A 9 -18.40 -7.40 -3.91
N CYS A 10 -17.24 -8.04 -3.99
CA CYS A 10 -16.82 -8.83 -5.16
C CYS A 10 -17.78 -10.00 -5.44
N LEU A 11 -18.26 -10.68 -4.39
CA LEU A 11 -19.23 -11.79 -4.53
C LEU A 11 -20.59 -11.28 -4.98
N ARG A 12 -21.10 -10.20 -4.36
CA ARG A 12 -22.39 -9.59 -4.72
C ARG A 12 -22.40 -9.11 -6.19
N ASP A 13 -21.30 -8.49 -6.62
CA ASP A 13 -21.19 -7.88 -7.93
C ASP A 13 -20.72 -8.90 -9.00
N GLY A 14 -20.63 -10.20 -8.67
CA GLY A 14 -20.25 -11.28 -9.58
C GLY A 14 -18.79 -11.25 -10.07
N VAL A 15 -17.92 -10.43 -9.45
CA VAL A 15 -16.49 -10.35 -9.79
C VAL A 15 -15.74 -11.62 -9.41
N LEU A 16 -16.17 -12.23 -8.32
CA LEU A 16 -15.68 -13.51 -7.81
C LEU A 16 -16.86 -14.43 -7.53
N SER A 17 -16.64 -15.73 -7.66
CA SER A 17 -17.57 -16.77 -7.20
C SER A 17 -16.90 -17.67 -6.18
N ALA A 18 -17.69 -18.18 -5.22
CA ALA A 18 -17.20 -19.11 -4.22
C ALA A 18 -18.32 -20.08 -3.82
N GLY A 19 -18.03 -21.39 -3.76
CA GLY A 19 -18.96 -22.38 -3.26
C GLY A 19 -19.17 -22.33 -1.75
N ALA A 20 -18.18 -21.80 -1.01
CA ALA A 20 -18.26 -21.59 0.42
C ALA A 20 -17.40 -20.39 0.84
N VAL A 21 -17.80 -19.71 1.91
CA VAL A 21 -17.07 -18.60 2.51
C VAL A 21 -16.86 -18.88 3.99
N VAL A 22 -15.60 -18.97 4.41
CA VAL A 22 -15.23 -19.27 5.80
C VAL A 22 -14.87 -17.97 6.52
N SER A 23 -15.55 -17.69 7.64
CA SER A 23 -15.22 -16.54 8.49
C SER A 23 -13.99 -16.82 9.36
N LEU A 24 -13.03 -15.90 9.36
CA LEU A 24 -11.87 -15.95 10.24
C LEU A 24 -12.13 -15.26 11.60
N SER A 25 -13.32 -14.70 11.82
CA SER A 25 -13.63 -13.88 13.00
C SER A 25 -13.43 -14.60 14.35
N GLY A 26 -13.57 -15.94 14.36
CA GLY A 26 -13.34 -16.78 15.53
C GLY A 26 -11.86 -17.00 15.91
N LEU A 27 -10.90 -16.59 15.06
CA LEU A 27 -9.48 -16.75 15.31
C LEU A 27 -8.92 -15.58 16.13
N SER A 28 -9.16 -15.59 17.45
CA SER A 28 -8.75 -14.50 18.36
C SER A 28 -7.24 -14.29 18.40
N ASN A 29 -6.45 -15.34 18.20
CA ASN A 29 -4.98 -15.30 18.15
C ASN A 29 -4.42 -14.52 16.94
N LEU A 30 -5.27 -14.18 15.96
CA LEU A 30 -4.90 -13.33 14.83
C LEU A 30 -5.26 -11.85 15.06
N ARG A 31 -5.62 -11.45 16.28
CA ARG A 31 -5.94 -10.08 16.68
C ARG A 31 -4.89 -9.52 17.61
N GLY A 32 -4.90 -8.19 17.75
CA GLY A 32 -4.10 -7.47 18.73
C GLY A 32 -2.77 -6.97 18.19
N ILE A 33 -2.14 -6.14 19.02
CA ILE A 33 -0.88 -5.46 18.72
C ILE A 33 0.00 -5.63 19.96
N GLU A 34 1.12 -6.32 19.79
CA GLU A 34 2.03 -6.64 20.86
C GLU A 34 3.50 -6.36 20.49
N LYS A 35 4.36 -6.18 21.47
CA LYS A 35 5.80 -6.12 21.22
C LYS A 35 6.28 -7.48 20.70
N ASN A 36 7.13 -7.46 19.68
CA ASN A 36 7.85 -8.66 19.28
C ASN A 36 9.16 -8.81 20.08
N GLY A 37 9.84 -9.95 19.93
CA GLY A 37 11.09 -10.23 20.64
C GLY A 37 12.28 -9.34 20.24
N THR A 38 12.17 -8.56 19.19
CA THR A 38 13.23 -7.67 18.67
C THR A 38 13.02 -6.19 19.02
N GLY A 39 12.01 -5.87 19.85
CA GLY A 39 11.69 -4.49 20.23
C GLY A 39 10.77 -3.75 19.25
N GLY A 40 10.36 -4.40 18.15
CA GLY A 40 9.36 -3.90 17.23
C GLY A 40 7.94 -4.31 17.64
N LEU A 41 7.03 -4.39 16.66
CA LEU A 41 5.62 -4.77 16.88
C LEU A 41 5.22 -5.97 16.03
N LYS A 42 4.38 -6.82 16.61
CA LYS A 42 3.60 -7.85 15.92
C LYS A 42 2.13 -7.40 15.93
N ILE A 43 1.54 -7.30 14.75
CA ILE A 43 0.16 -6.85 14.54
C ILE A 43 -0.62 -8.00 13.90
N GLY A 44 -1.59 -8.56 14.62
CA GLY A 44 -2.43 -9.64 14.09
C GLY A 44 -3.18 -9.23 12.83
N ALA A 45 -3.30 -10.14 11.86
CA ALA A 45 -3.92 -9.85 10.56
C ALA A 45 -5.40 -9.44 10.66
N LEU A 46 -6.10 -9.86 11.72
CA LEU A 46 -7.50 -9.50 12.02
C LEU A 46 -7.64 -8.24 12.88
N THR A 47 -6.54 -7.56 13.24
CA THR A 47 -6.59 -6.26 13.90
C THR A 47 -7.23 -5.24 12.97
N THR A 48 -8.21 -4.50 13.44
CA THR A 48 -8.94 -3.53 12.62
C THR A 48 -8.07 -2.32 12.28
N LEU A 49 -8.37 -1.68 11.16
CA LEU A 49 -7.68 -0.45 10.75
C LEU A 49 -7.89 0.68 11.75
N SER A 50 -9.05 0.71 12.44
CA SER A 50 -9.30 1.66 13.53
C SER A 50 -8.38 1.44 14.74
N GLU A 51 -8.13 0.19 15.12
CA GLU A 51 -7.19 -0.16 16.20
C GLU A 51 -5.75 0.22 15.81
N VAL A 52 -5.33 -0.11 14.58
CA VAL A 52 -4.00 0.25 14.05
C VAL A 52 -3.80 1.78 14.07
N ALA A 53 -4.80 2.53 13.58
CA ALA A 53 -4.71 3.99 13.48
C ALA A 53 -4.59 4.71 14.83
N ARG A 54 -5.15 4.12 15.90
CA ARG A 54 -5.23 4.74 17.22
C ARG A 54 -4.28 4.14 18.27
N HIS A 55 -3.53 3.12 17.90
CA HIS A 55 -2.66 2.44 18.86
C HIS A 55 -1.47 3.34 19.26
N PRO A 56 -1.28 3.64 20.55
CA PRO A 56 -0.30 4.64 21.02
C PRO A 56 1.11 4.41 20.47
N ARG A 57 1.62 3.19 20.53
CA ARG A 57 2.97 2.87 20.02
C ARG A 57 3.09 3.00 18.49
N ILE A 58 2.01 2.74 17.74
CA ILE A 58 2.03 2.93 16.28
C ILE A 58 2.05 4.42 15.98
N MET A 59 1.25 5.22 16.67
CA MET A 59 1.23 6.67 16.51
C MET A 59 2.59 7.30 16.86
N GLU A 60 3.23 6.83 17.90
CA GLU A 60 4.52 7.34 18.38
C GLU A 60 5.69 6.94 17.49
N SER A 61 5.79 5.66 17.12
CA SER A 61 7.01 5.11 16.51
C SER A 61 6.86 4.76 15.03
N TYR A 62 5.64 4.66 14.51
CA TYR A 62 5.33 4.26 13.12
C TYR A 62 4.26 5.17 12.51
N GLY A 63 4.45 6.49 12.62
CA GLY A 63 3.48 7.52 12.24
C GLY A 63 2.90 7.35 10.84
N ALA A 64 3.73 6.91 9.86
CA ALA A 64 3.27 6.60 8.51
C ALA A 64 2.15 5.55 8.50
N LEU A 65 2.27 4.48 9.30
CA LEU A 65 1.25 3.42 9.39
C LEU A 65 -0.02 3.91 10.08
N ALA A 66 0.11 4.65 11.21
CA ALA A 66 -1.04 5.24 11.91
C ALA A 66 -1.84 6.14 10.96
N ARG A 67 -1.14 7.03 10.26
CA ARG A 67 -1.74 7.96 9.31
C ARG A 67 -2.39 7.22 8.13
N ALA A 68 -1.68 6.29 7.51
CA ALA A 68 -2.20 5.49 6.39
C ALA A 68 -3.48 4.74 6.79
N ALA A 69 -3.48 4.06 7.95
CA ALA A 69 -4.65 3.36 8.45
C ALA A 69 -5.84 4.30 8.70
N SER A 70 -5.59 5.53 9.19
CA SER A 70 -6.64 6.55 9.44
C SER A 70 -7.27 7.10 8.16
N GLU A 71 -6.54 7.06 7.03
CA GLU A 71 -6.99 7.55 5.72
C GLU A 71 -7.76 6.50 4.89
N VAL A 72 -7.80 5.24 5.34
CA VAL A 72 -8.55 4.19 4.63
C VAL A 72 -10.06 4.46 4.70
N ALA A 73 -10.72 4.44 3.56
CA ALA A 73 -12.19 4.43 3.39
C ALA A 73 -12.94 5.43 4.31
N SER A 74 -13.85 4.92 5.14
CA SER A 74 -14.63 5.66 6.14
C SER A 74 -14.41 5.08 7.55
N PRO A 75 -14.76 5.80 8.65
CA PRO A 75 -14.67 5.27 10.00
C PRO A 75 -15.38 3.94 10.18
N GLN A 76 -16.57 3.78 9.61
CA GLN A 76 -17.36 2.54 9.68
C GLN A 76 -16.62 1.37 9.03
N LEU A 77 -16.05 1.60 7.84
CA LEU A 77 -15.29 0.57 7.14
C LEU A 77 -13.98 0.21 7.88
N ARG A 78 -13.32 1.17 8.52
CA ARG A 78 -12.12 0.91 9.32
C ARG A 78 -12.40 0.10 10.58
N ASN A 79 -13.61 0.19 11.15
CA ASN A 79 -14.03 -0.62 12.29
C ASN A 79 -14.25 -2.10 11.94
N GLN A 80 -14.46 -2.42 10.67
CA GLN A 80 -14.65 -3.78 10.16
C GLN A 80 -13.44 -4.29 9.36
N GLY A 81 -12.84 -3.42 8.54
CA GLY A 81 -11.67 -3.75 7.73
C GLY A 81 -10.45 -4.03 8.60
N THR A 82 -9.75 -5.09 8.29
CA THR A 82 -8.56 -5.55 9.02
C THR A 82 -7.28 -5.25 8.27
N LEU A 83 -6.15 -5.23 8.98
CA LEU A 83 -4.85 -4.94 8.35
C LEU A 83 -4.48 -5.99 7.29
N GLY A 84 -4.62 -7.28 7.59
CA GLY A 84 -4.37 -8.35 6.62
C GLY A 84 -5.33 -8.31 5.43
N GLY A 85 -6.62 -8.04 5.69
CA GLY A 85 -7.62 -7.86 4.62
C GLY A 85 -7.32 -6.64 3.74
N ASN A 86 -6.80 -5.56 4.32
CA ASN A 86 -6.39 -4.37 3.57
C ASN A 86 -5.20 -4.65 2.61
N LEU A 87 -4.25 -5.49 3.01
CA LEU A 87 -3.14 -5.91 2.14
C LEU A 87 -3.62 -6.82 0.99
N CYS A 88 -4.60 -7.70 1.26
CA CYS A 88 -5.06 -8.72 0.31
C CYS A 88 -6.27 -8.29 -0.53
N GLN A 89 -6.66 -7.02 -0.49
CA GLN A 89 -7.85 -6.56 -1.21
C GLN A 89 -7.65 -6.57 -2.73
N LYS A 90 -8.76 -6.80 -3.45
CA LYS A 90 -8.80 -6.82 -4.91
C LYS A 90 -8.76 -5.41 -5.53
N PRO A 91 -8.28 -5.25 -6.77
CA PRO A 91 -8.26 -3.97 -7.47
C PRO A 91 -9.62 -3.30 -7.56
N ARG A 92 -9.61 -1.97 -7.73
CA ARG A 92 -10.81 -1.13 -7.87
C ARG A 92 -11.02 -0.64 -9.30
N CYS A 93 -10.30 -1.22 -10.26
CA CYS A 93 -10.51 -0.96 -11.66
C CYS A 93 -11.97 -1.26 -12.05
N TRP A 94 -12.67 -0.31 -12.64
CA TRP A 94 -14.06 -0.48 -13.03
C TRP A 94 -14.26 -1.53 -14.12
N TYR A 95 -13.28 -1.74 -15.01
CA TYR A 95 -13.32 -2.84 -15.99
C TYR A 95 -13.24 -4.21 -15.31
N TYR A 96 -12.43 -4.33 -14.25
CA TYR A 96 -12.37 -5.54 -13.45
C TYR A 96 -13.64 -5.75 -12.62
N ARG A 97 -14.20 -4.67 -12.07
CA ARG A 97 -15.39 -4.72 -11.21
C ARG A 97 -16.70 -4.72 -12.00
N GLY A 98 -16.71 -4.20 -13.22
CA GLY A 98 -17.88 -4.13 -14.10
C GLY A 98 -17.98 -5.32 -15.05
N ASP A 99 -18.96 -5.25 -15.93
CA ASP A 99 -19.26 -6.29 -16.93
C ASP A 99 -18.37 -6.14 -18.19
N PHE A 100 -17.06 -6.34 -17.98
CA PHE A 100 -16.05 -6.35 -19.04
C PHE A 100 -15.23 -7.64 -18.94
N HIS A 101 -15.13 -8.39 -20.01
CA HIS A 101 -14.27 -9.57 -20.09
C HIS A 101 -12.80 -9.15 -20.29
N CYS A 102 -12.22 -8.51 -19.27
CA CYS A 102 -10.86 -8.00 -19.31
C CYS A 102 -9.82 -9.13 -19.12
N LEU A 103 -8.56 -8.84 -19.45
CA LEU A 103 -7.43 -9.77 -19.32
C LEU A 103 -7.39 -10.48 -17.96
N ARG A 104 -7.66 -9.73 -16.87
CA ARG A 104 -7.65 -10.23 -15.49
C ARG A 104 -8.80 -11.21 -15.17
N LYS A 105 -9.83 -11.23 -15.99
CA LYS A 105 -10.99 -12.14 -15.92
C LYS A 105 -10.96 -13.20 -17.03
N GLY A 106 -9.80 -13.44 -17.65
CA GLY A 106 -9.63 -14.43 -18.72
C GLY A 106 -9.89 -13.91 -20.13
N GLY A 107 -10.12 -12.60 -20.32
CA GLY A 107 -10.24 -11.96 -21.62
C GLY A 107 -8.88 -11.73 -22.30
N LEU A 108 -8.90 -11.08 -23.46
CA LEU A 108 -7.72 -10.94 -24.33
C LEU A 108 -7.04 -9.57 -24.20
N GLN A 109 -7.67 -8.58 -23.55
CA GLN A 109 -7.15 -7.21 -23.52
C GLN A 109 -7.43 -6.49 -22.21
N CYS A 110 -6.63 -5.45 -21.93
CA CYS A 110 -6.90 -4.48 -20.87
C CYS A 110 -7.64 -3.29 -21.47
N PHE A 111 -8.89 -3.09 -21.08
CA PHE A 111 -9.74 -2.00 -21.60
C PHE A 111 -9.26 -0.60 -21.18
N ALA A 112 -8.43 -0.49 -20.16
CA ALA A 112 -7.82 0.79 -19.76
C ALA A 112 -6.83 1.35 -20.78
N VAL A 113 -6.37 0.54 -21.75
CA VAL A 113 -5.41 0.99 -22.78
C VAL A 113 -6.05 1.99 -23.74
N GLY A 114 -7.25 1.71 -24.20
CA GLY A 114 -7.98 2.57 -25.17
C GLY A 114 -9.23 3.24 -24.59
N GLY A 115 -9.56 2.98 -23.32
CA GLY A 115 -10.74 3.51 -22.64
C GLY A 115 -10.38 4.48 -21.52
N GLU A 116 -11.33 4.69 -20.59
CA GLU A 116 -11.16 5.54 -19.44
C GLU A 116 -10.06 5.00 -18.51
N ASN A 117 -9.06 5.83 -18.20
CA ASN A 117 -7.89 5.40 -17.43
C ASN A 117 -7.39 6.42 -16.41
N ALA A 118 -8.20 7.42 -16.07
CA ALA A 118 -7.84 8.50 -15.15
C ALA A 118 -7.29 8.01 -13.79
N TYR A 119 -7.79 6.88 -13.26
CA TYR A 119 -7.37 6.33 -11.97
C TYR A 119 -6.37 5.17 -12.07
N HIS A 120 -5.94 4.81 -13.27
CA HIS A 120 -5.02 3.70 -13.49
C HIS A 120 -3.57 4.07 -13.20
N CYS A 121 -2.69 3.07 -13.21
CA CYS A 121 -1.28 3.26 -12.89
C CYS A 121 -0.51 4.05 -13.95
N ILE A 122 0.60 4.64 -13.52
CA ILE A 122 1.60 5.29 -14.38
C ILE A 122 2.97 4.60 -14.32
N LEU A 123 3.11 3.60 -13.43
CA LEU A 123 4.32 2.81 -13.21
C LEU A 123 3.96 1.32 -13.14
N GLY A 124 4.81 0.43 -13.65
CA GLY A 124 4.68 -1.02 -13.51
C GLY A 124 3.43 -1.66 -14.11
N GLY A 125 2.76 -1.00 -15.05
CA GLY A 125 1.48 -1.41 -15.64
C GLY A 125 1.61 -2.26 -16.92
N GLU A 126 2.55 -3.16 -16.98
CA GLU A 126 2.64 -4.10 -18.10
C GLU A 126 1.44 -5.05 -18.08
N ASN A 127 0.75 -5.20 -19.23
CA ASN A 127 -0.44 -6.05 -19.44
C ASN A 127 -1.71 -5.62 -18.67
N CYS A 128 -1.62 -5.18 -17.43
CA CYS A 128 -2.76 -4.77 -16.60
C CYS A 128 -2.44 -3.50 -15.81
N TYR A 129 -3.19 -2.44 -16.05
CA TYR A 129 -2.90 -1.09 -15.53
C TYR A 129 -3.65 -0.76 -14.24
N ILE A 130 -3.97 -1.76 -13.42
CA ILE A 130 -4.56 -1.54 -12.10
C ILE A 130 -3.65 -0.70 -11.21
N VAL A 131 -4.24 -0.16 -10.14
CA VAL A 131 -3.51 0.41 -9.00
C VAL A 131 -3.78 -0.46 -7.77
N HIS A 132 -2.76 -0.74 -6.97
CA HIS A 132 -2.97 -1.40 -5.68
C HIS A 132 -3.72 -0.44 -4.73
N PRO A 133 -4.88 -0.85 -4.18
CA PRO A 133 -5.76 0.09 -3.51
C PRO A 133 -5.46 0.31 -2.02
N SER A 134 -4.51 -0.42 -1.43
CA SER A 134 -4.17 -0.34 -0.02
C SER A 134 -3.38 0.94 0.31
N ASP A 135 -3.85 1.70 1.29
CA ASP A 135 -3.10 2.81 1.87
C ASP A 135 -2.03 2.31 2.85
N THR A 136 -2.30 1.20 3.57
CA THR A 136 -1.34 0.68 4.56
C THR A 136 -0.16 -0.07 3.95
N ALA A 137 -0.31 -0.65 2.76
CA ALA A 137 0.75 -1.39 2.09
C ALA A 137 2.00 -0.53 1.80
N PRO A 138 1.92 0.69 1.21
CA PRO A 138 3.09 1.54 1.03
C PRO A 138 3.70 2.00 2.36
N ALA A 139 2.91 2.26 3.40
CA ALA A 139 3.44 2.59 4.72
C ALA A 139 4.21 1.43 5.34
N LEU A 140 3.69 0.21 5.23
CA LEU A 140 4.36 -1.01 5.70
C LEU A 140 5.64 -1.30 4.91
N ALA A 141 5.64 -1.05 3.59
CA ALA A 141 6.84 -1.20 2.76
C ALA A 141 7.91 -0.16 3.12
N ALA A 142 7.52 1.10 3.37
CA ALA A 142 8.45 2.12 3.84
C ALA A 142 9.05 1.79 5.23
N LEU A 143 8.27 1.15 6.09
CA LEU A 143 8.68 0.73 7.44
C LEU A 143 9.34 -0.66 7.50
N GLU A 144 9.69 -1.27 6.36
CA GLU A 144 10.37 -2.58 6.25
C GLU A 144 9.64 -3.74 6.94
N ALA A 145 8.31 -3.70 6.91
CA ALA A 145 7.49 -4.72 7.54
C ALA A 145 7.66 -6.09 6.88
N LYS A 146 7.40 -7.13 7.66
CA LYS A 146 7.32 -8.52 7.20
C LYS A 146 5.91 -9.05 7.35
N VAL A 147 5.46 -9.82 6.37
CA VAL A 147 4.17 -10.53 6.38
C VAL A 147 4.41 -11.97 6.73
N HIS A 148 3.79 -12.44 7.80
CA HIS A 148 3.81 -13.83 8.22
C HIS A 148 2.61 -14.56 7.63
N VAL A 149 2.89 -15.65 6.94
CA VAL A 149 1.93 -16.46 6.20
C VAL A 149 1.93 -17.87 6.74
N GLU A 150 0.77 -18.47 6.88
CA GLU A 150 0.58 -19.86 7.27
C GLU A 150 -0.38 -20.56 6.30
N GLY A 151 -0.07 -21.79 5.93
CA GLY A 151 -0.87 -22.60 5.02
C GLY A 151 -0.56 -24.09 5.10
N PRO A 152 -1.08 -24.90 4.20
CA PRO A 152 -0.91 -26.37 4.23
C PRO A 152 0.55 -26.82 4.21
N LYS A 153 1.45 -26.01 3.67
CA LYS A 153 2.91 -26.30 3.60
C LYS A 153 3.69 -25.75 4.81
N GLY A 154 3.01 -25.21 5.81
CA GLY A 154 3.63 -24.63 7.01
C GLY A 154 3.65 -23.12 7.02
N LYS A 155 4.59 -22.55 7.79
CA LYS A 155 4.74 -21.11 8.02
C LYS A 155 5.89 -20.55 7.19
N ARG A 156 5.71 -19.33 6.67
CA ARG A 156 6.76 -18.59 5.99
C ARG A 156 6.65 -17.10 6.25
N VAL A 157 7.75 -16.40 6.08
CA VAL A 157 7.84 -14.96 6.26
C VAL A 157 8.24 -14.33 4.93
N VAL A 158 7.56 -13.25 4.54
CA VAL A 158 7.80 -12.52 3.30
C VAL A 158 7.99 -11.05 3.64
N ALA A 159 9.06 -10.42 3.15
CA ALA A 159 9.17 -8.96 3.22
C ALA A 159 8.01 -8.32 2.43
N VAL A 160 7.45 -7.23 2.92
CA VAL A 160 6.31 -6.55 2.24
C VAL A 160 6.67 -6.18 0.79
N ASP A 161 7.91 -5.78 0.52
CA ASP A 161 8.39 -5.47 -0.84
C ASP A 161 8.26 -6.67 -1.82
N GLY A 162 8.31 -7.91 -1.32
CA GLY A 162 8.17 -9.14 -2.09
C GLY A 162 6.79 -9.80 -1.97
N PHE A 163 5.86 -9.20 -1.23
CA PHE A 163 4.54 -9.78 -1.00
C PHE A 163 3.58 -9.54 -2.17
N PHE A 164 3.75 -8.45 -2.90
CA PHE A 164 2.89 -8.07 -4.01
C PHE A 164 3.45 -8.53 -5.35
N VAL A 165 2.57 -8.81 -6.30
CA VAL A 165 2.93 -9.35 -7.62
C VAL A 165 2.62 -8.33 -8.71
N LEU A 166 3.63 -8.01 -9.53
CA LEU A 166 3.45 -7.17 -10.71
C LEU A 166 2.71 -7.93 -11.82
N PRO A 167 1.85 -7.26 -12.61
CA PRO A 167 1.13 -7.88 -13.72
C PRO A 167 2.02 -8.52 -14.79
N GLU A 168 3.25 -8.08 -14.92
CA GLU A 168 4.26 -8.70 -15.80
C GLU A 168 4.53 -10.17 -15.43
N LYS A 169 4.51 -10.49 -14.11
CA LYS A 169 4.70 -11.84 -13.60
C LYS A 169 3.40 -12.63 -13.56
N ASP A 170 2.34 -12.01 -13.04
CA ASP A 170 1.01 -12.60 -12.95
C ASP A 170 -0.05 -11.48 -12.84
N PHE A 171 -0.86 -11.33 -13.86
CA PHE A 171 -1.94 -10.36 -13.87
C PHE A 171 -3.22 -10.86 -13.21
N THR A 172 -3.28 -12.09 -12.72
CA THR A 172 -4.46 -12.68 -12.08
C THR A 172 -4.43 -12.56 -10.55
N HIS A 173 -3.24 -12.47 -9.96
CA HIS A 173 -3.02 -12.36 -8.51
C HIS A 173 -2.40 -11.02 -8.12
N GLU A 174 -2.74 -10.54 -6.95
CA GLU A 174 -2.19 -9.32 -6.34
C GLU A 174 -1.02 -9.60 -5.40
N THR A 175 -0.98 -10.82 -4.85
CA THR A 175 -0.04 -11.23 -3.80
C THR A 175 0.54 -12.60 -4.09
N VAL A 176 1.64 -12.92 -3.41
CA VAL A 176 2.31 -14.23 -3.49
C VAL A 176 1.61 -15.35 -2.69
N LEU A 177 0.40 -15.10 -2.17
CA LEU A 177 -0.35 -16.11 -1.43
C LEU A 177 -0.80 -17.23 -2.35
N GLY A 178 -0.44 -18.45 -1.99
CA GLY A 178 -0.91 -19.68 -2.64
C GLY A 178 -2.26 -20.15 -2.10
N PRO A 179 -2.85 -21.18 -2.74
CA PRO A 179 -4.09 -21.80 -2.26
C PRO A 179 -3.97 -22.29 -0.82
N GLY A 180 -4.94 -21.88 0.03
CA GLY A 180 -4.99 -22.26 1.44
C GLY A 180 -4.03 -21.47 2.35
N GLU A 181 -3.26 -20.51 1.83
CA GLU A 181 -2.42 -19.65 2.65
C GLU A 181 -3.19 -18.44 3.21
N LEU A 182 -2.90 -18.10 4.46
CA LEU A 182 -3.46 -16.97 5.17
C LEU A 182 -2.35 -16.08 5.73
N VAL A 183 -2.55 -14.76 5.67
CA VAL A 183 -1.75 -13.82 6.45
C VAL A 183 -2.16 -13.95 7.92
N THR A 184 -1.21 -14.23 8.80
CA THR A 184 -1.45 -14.39 10.23
C THR A 184 -1.14 -13.13 11.02
N HIS A 185 -0.04 -12.45 10.71
CA HIS A 185 0.33 -11.18 11.33
C HIS A 185 1.33 -10.42 10.46
N ILE A 186 1.46 -9.15 10.77
CA ILE A 186 2.47 -8.25 10.21
C ILE A 186 3.46 -7.90 11.31
N GLU A 187 4.76 -8.00 11.00
CA GLU A 187 5.84 -7.67 11.91
C GLU A 187 6.51 -6.37 11.44
N LEU A 188 6.63 -5.41 12.37
CA LEU A 188 7.42 -4.19 12.20
C LEU A 188 8.76 -4.35 12.94
N PRO A 189 9.87 -3.92 12.34
CA PRO A 189 11.17 -3.87 13.05
C PRO A 189 11.13 -2.87 14.20
N ALA A 190 12.07 -2.97 15.13
CA ALA A 190 12.27 -1.93 16.12
C ALA A 190 12.52 -0.57 15.45
N PRO A 191 11.92 0.52 15.95
CA PRO A 191 12.19 1.83 15.41
C PRO A 191 13.66 2.20 15.68
N VAL A 192 14.33 2.76 14.66
CA VAL A 192 15.71 3.22 14.79
C VAL A 192 15.73 4.70 15.23
N GLN A 193 16.78 5.09 15.92
CA GLN A 193 16.98 6.49 16.32
C GLN A 193 17.03 7.41 15.10
N GLY A 194 16.37 8.55 15.18
CA GLY A 194 16.29 9.51 14.07
C GLY A 194 15.25 9.18 13.00
N LEU A 195 14.48 8.08 13.16
CA LEU A 195 13.41 7.74 12.22
C LEU A 195 12.27 8.77 12.30
N ARG A 196 11.96 9.40 11.17
CA ARG A 196 10.74 10.17 10.95
C ARG A 196 9.95 9.49 9.82
N SER A 197 8.65 9.27 10.01
CA SER A 197 7.82 8.64 8.98
C SER A 197 6.50 9.37 8.79
N SER A 198 6.06 9.49 7.55
CA SER A 198 4.79 10.14 7.20
C SER A 198 4.05 9.38 6.10
N TYR A 199 2.76 9.63 6.02
CA TYR A 199 1.91 9.20 4.91
C TYR A 199 1.01 10.36 4.46
N ARG A 200 1.00 10.62 3.17
CA ARG A 200 0.14 11.61 2.53
C ARG A 200 -0.71 10.95 1.47
N LYS A 201 -2.00 11.23 1.49
CA LYS A 201 -2.97 10.76 0.49
C LYS A 201 -3.68 11.94 -0.15
N VAL A 202 -3.58 12.04 -1.47
CA VAL A 202 -4.39 12.95 -2.27
C VAL A 202 -5.51 12.16 -2.94
N ARG A 203 -6.74 12.68 -2.83
CA ARG A 203 -7.96 12.02 -3.31
C ARG A 203 -8.95 13.08 -3.81
N ALA A 204 -9.91 12.67 -4.64
CA ALA A 204 -10.87 13.59 -5.23
C ALA A 204 -11.89 14.12 -4.21
N ARG A 205 -12.16 13.39 -3.14
CA ARG A 205 -13.08 13.77 -2.05
C ARG A 205 -12.52 13.44 -0.67
N ARG A 206 -13.03 14.09 0.38
CA ARG A 206 -12.46 14.00 1.74
C ARG A 206 -12.54 12.63 2.40
N SER A 207 -13.49 11.79 2.02
CA SER A 207 -13.72 10.47 2.63
C SER A 207 -14.17 9.46 1.61
N TRP A 208 -13.97 8.18 1.93
CA TRP A 208 -14.42 7.04 1.13
C TRP A 208 -13.94 7.11 -0.32
N ASP A 209 -12.65 7.32 -0.48
CA ASP A 209 -12.01 7.40 -1.79
C ASP A 209 -10.62 6.77 -1.77
N PHE A 210 -10.16 6.35 -2.94
CA PHE A 210 -8.82 5.79 -3.14
C PHE A 210 -7.82 6.90 -3.49
N ALA A 211 -6.53 6.61 -3.33
CA ALA A 211 -5.49 7.56 -3.66
C ALA A 211 -5.43 7.85 -5.17
N LEU A 212 -5.51 9.11 -5.55
CA LEU A 212 -5.03 9.58 -6.86
C LEU A 212 -3.50 9.56 -6.89
N ALA A 213 -2.89 10.04 -5.81
CA ALA A 213 -1.48 9.94 -5.49
C ALA A 213 -1.33 9.81 -3.97
N GLY A 214 -0.47 8.92 -3.52
CA GLY A 214 -0.11 8.78 -2.12
C GLY A 214 1.39 8.55 -1.97
N LEU A 215 1.93 8.93 -0.83
CA LEU A 215 3.34 8.86 -0.52
C LEU A 215 3.55 8.42 0.92
N ALA A 216 4.26 7.32 1.11
CA ALA A 216 4.80 6.89 2.39
C ALA A 216 6.29 7.19 2.43
N LEU A 217 6.73 7.90 3.45
CA LEU A 217 8.13 8.20 3.72
C LEU A 217 8.55 7.59 5.05
N ALA A 218 9.73 6.98 5.06
CA ALA A 218 10.46 6.63 6.27
C ALA A 218 11.91 7.10 6.08
N LEU A 219 12.28 8.17 6.77
CA LEU A 219 13.60 8.81 6.67
C LEU A 219 14.31 8.69 8.02
N VAL A 220 15.56 8.26 8.01
CA VAL A 220 16.42 8.25 9.19
C VAL A 220 17.38 9.42 9.08
N PHE A 221 17.34 10.29 10.06
CA PHE A 221 18.20 11.47 10.13
C PHE A 221 19.40 11.26 11.06
N ASP A 222 20.52 11.87 10.67
CA ASP A 222 21.68 12.10 11.50
C ASP A 222 21.98 13.62 11.46
N GLY A 223 21.58 14.31 12.52
CA GLY A 223 21.49 15.78 12.48
C GLY A 223 20.57 16.25 11.36
N PRO A 224 21.01 17.18 10.48
CA PRO A 224 20.21 17.67 9.35
C PRO A 224 20.24 16.74 8.14
N THR A 225 21.10 15.71 8.13
CA THR A 225 21.36 14.87 6.96
C THR A 225 20.47 13.63 6.97
N VAL A 226 19.90 13.28 5.82
CA VAL A 226 19.17 12.03 5.61
C VAL A 226 20.19 10.88 5.49
N LYS A 227 20.29 10.06 6.53
CA LYS A 227 21.18 8.89 6.56
C LYS A 227 20.65 7.71 5.76
N ALA A 228 19.34 7.50 5.83
CA ALA A 228 18.65 6.45 5.08
C ALA A 228 17.23 6.92 4.70
N ALA A 229 16.73 6.43 3.58
CA ALA A 229 15.40 6.78 3.09
C ALA A 229 14.69 5.56 2.51
N ARG A 230 13.38 5.49 2.75
CA ARG A 230 12.45 4.67 2.00
C ARG A 230 11.28 5.53 1.53
N VAL A 231 11.08 5.51 0.23
CA VAL A 231 10.07 6.31 -0.48
C VAL A 231 9.16 5.36 -1.25
N VAL A 232 7.89 5.25 -0.84
CA VAL A 232 6.95 4.30 -1.43
C VAL A 232 5.67 5.00 -1.85
N LEU A 233 5.32 4.85 -3.13
CA LEU A 233 4.15 5.47 -3.75
C LEU A 233 2.91 4.59 -3.62
N SER A 234 1.77 5.23 -3.42
CA SER A 234 0.41 4.68 -3.50
C SER A 234 -0.35 5.36 -4.64
N GLY A 235 -1.21 4.64 -5.32
CA GLY A 235 -1.94 5.23 -6.45
C GLY A 235 -1.12 5.36 -7.74
N ALA A 236 0.12 4.89 -7.76
CA ALA A 236 1.05 4.99 -8.89
C ALA A 236 1.16 3.71 -9.72
N ALA A 237 1.07 2.53 -9.08
CA ALA A 237 1.44 1.24 -9.65
C ALA A 237 0.50 0.11 -9.17
N PRO A 238 0.55 -1.06 -9.82
CA PRO A 238 -0.17 -2.27 -9.39
C PRO A 238 0.29 -2.83 -8.03
N VAL A 239 1.42 -2.37 -7.54
CA VAL A 239 2.01 -2.72 -6.24
C VAL A 239 2.37 -1.44 -5.49
N PRO A 240 2.62 -1.47 -4.15
CA PRO A 240 3.33 -0.38 -3.48
C PRO A 240 4.66 -0.14 -4.18
N TRP A 241 4.84 1.05 -4.78
CA TRP A 241 5.97 1.31 -5.66
C TRP A 241 7.09 2.03 -4.93
N ARG A 242 8.21 1.37 -4.72
CA ARG A 242 9.39 1.97 -4.10
C ARG A 242 10.17 2.78 -5.13
N SER A 243 10.30 4.09 -4.91
CA SER A 243 11.09 5.00 -5.74
C SER A 243 12.54 5.07 -5.25
N ARG A 244 13.40 4.20 -5.77
CA ARG A 244 14.83 4.15 -5.42
C ARG A 244 15.59 5.38 -5.94
N GLU A 245 15.16 5.91 -7.07
CA GLU A 245 15.70 7.13 -7.68
C GLU A 245 15.53 8.33 -6.75
N THR A 246 14.38 8.44 -6.09
CA THR A 246 14.14 9.48 -5.08
C THR A 246 15.02 9.24 -3.84
N GLU A 247 15.14 8.01 -3.36
CA GLU A 247 15.99 7.68 -2.22
C GLU A 247 17.45 8.09 -2.48
N VAL A 248 17.99 7.78 -3.65
CA VAL A 248 19.35 8.19 -4.09
C VAL A 248 19.48 9.72 -4.16
N ALA A 249 18.43 10.43 -4.54
CA ALA A 249 18.47 11.88 -4.65
C ALA A 249 18.64 12.60 -3.31
N ILE A 250 18.17 12.01 -2.18
CA ILE A 250 18.15 12.65 -0.86
C ILE A 250 19.13 12.05 0.16
N VAL A 251 19.49 10.78 0.04
CA VAL A 251 20.41 10.13 0.99
C VAL A 251 21.79 10.80 0.95
N GLY A 252 22.38 11.03 2.12
CA GLY A 252 23.66 11.70 2.31
C GLY A 252 23.59 13.24 2.24
N LYS A 253 22.38 13.83 2.19
CA LYS A 253 22.18 15.28 2.04
C LYS A 253 21.20 15.82 3.10
N PRO A 254 21.29 17.12 3.42
CA PRO A 254 20.20 17.82 4.08
C PRO A 254 19.00 17.94 3.10
N LEU A 255 17.79 18.05 3.65
CA LEU A 255 16.60 18.32 2.84
C LEU A 255 16.50 19.85 2.55
N ASP A 256 17.46 20.36 1.79
CA ASP A 256 17.38 21.73 1.26
C ASP A 256 16.50 21.78 0.00
N GLU A 257 16.24 23.00 -0.49
CA GLU A 257 15.40 23.23 -1.66
C GLU A 257 15.89 22.48 -2.91
N ALA A 258 17.21 22.42 -3.12
CA ALA A 258 17.81 21.73 -4.26
C ALA A 258 17.63 20.20 -4.18
N ALA A 259 17.80 19.61 -3.00
CA ALA A 259 17.60 18.18 -2.76
C ALA A 259 16.11 17.81 -2.93
N ILE A 260 15.19 18.64 -2.41
CA ILE A 260 13.75 18.46 -2.54
C ILE A 260 13.31 18.56 -4.01
N ALA A 261 13.78 19.56 -4.75
CA ALA A 261 13.48 19.69 -6.18
C ALA A 261 13.95 18.46 -6.98
N LYS A 262 15.17 17.98 -6.69
CA LYS A 262 15.72 16.77 -7.31
C LYS A 262 14.90 15.52 -7.01
N ALA A 263 14.46 15.37 -5.77
CA ALA A 263 13.60 14.27 -5.33
C ALA A 263 12.22 14.32 -6.04
N ALA A 264 11.65 15.52 -6.19
CA ALA A 264 10.37 15.72 -6.88
C ALA A 264 10.45 15.34 -8.38
N GLU A 265 11.57 15.58 -9.05
CA GLU A 265 11.78 15.09 -10.42
C GLU A 265 11.97 13.56 -10.45
N ALA A 266 12.73 13.02 -9.51
CA ALA A 266 13.07 11.60 -9.46
C ALA A 266 11.85 10.70 -9.15
N VAL A 267 10.84 11.18 -8.41
CA VAL A 267 9.70 10.37 -7.94
C VAL A 267 8.84 9.80 -9.08
N VAL A 268 8.85 10.42 -10.23
CA VAL A 268 8.13 9.99 -11.44
C VAL A 268 9.04 9.37 -12.50
N SER A 269 10.29 9.07 -12.14
CA SER A 269 11.22 8.40 -13.05
C SER A 269 10.64 7.10 -13.58
N GLY A 270 10.70 6.88 -14.91
CA GLY A 270 10.13 5.73 -15.57
C GLY A 270 8.60 5.72 -15.68
N ALA A 271 7.91 6.79 -15.28
CA ALA A 271 6.46 6.86 -15.43
C ALA A 271 6.04 6.88 -16.92
N ARG A 272 5.01 6.08 -17.21
CA ARG A 272 4.39 5.96 -18.53
C ARG A 272 2.88 6.17 -18.41
N PRO A 273 2.42 7.41 -18.29
CA PRO A 273 1.00 7.70 -18.16
C PRO A 273 0.20 7.29 -19.40
N ARG A 274 -1.10 7.15 -19.24
CA ARG A 274 -2.09 6.98 -20.27
C ARG A 274 -2.77 8.32 -20.55
N SER A 275 -3.59 8.39 -21.59
CA SER A 275 -4.25 9.60 -22.05
C SER A 275 -5.08 10.37 -21.00
N GLY A 276 -5.57 9.68 -19.96
CA GLY A 276 -6.41 10.30 -18.91
C GLY A 276 -5.71 10.48 -17.56
N ASN A 277 -4.44 10.03 -17.38
CA ASN A 277 -3.79 10.07 -16.07
C ASN A 277 -2.43 10.78 -16.05
N GLU A 278 -2.13 11.59 -17.04
CA GLU A 278 -0.91 12.42 -17.12
C GLU A 278 -0.79 13.41 -15.95
N TYR A 279 -1.93 13.88 -15.42
CA TYR A 279 -1.99 14.77 -14.25
C TYR A 279 -1.28 14.19 -13.01
N LYS A 280 -1.16 12.85 -12.90
CA LYS A 280 -0.47 12.20 -11.79
C LYS A 280 1.01 12.57 -11.72
N ILE A 281 1.65 12.89 -12.84
CA ILE A 281 3.04 13.33 -12.88
C ILE A 281 3.23 14.58 -12.03
N ALA A 282 2.48 15.65 -12.32
CA ALA A 282 2.55 16.89 -11.55
C ALA A 282 2.10 16.67 -10.09
N LEU A 283 1.07 15.83 -9.89
CA LEU A 283 0.53 15.54 -8.56
C LEU A 283 1.57 14.85 -7.67
N PHE A 284 2.29 13.83 -8.16
CA PHE A 284 3.34 13.16 -7.38
C PHE A 284 4.52 14.09 -7.08
N LYS A 285 4.94 14.94 -8.04
CA LYS A 285 5.98 15.96 -7.79
C LYS A 285 5.56 16.91 -6.67
N GLY A 286 4.32 17.42 -6.72
CA GLY A 286 3.78 18.31 -5.68
C GLY A 286 3.70 17.66 -4.30
N VAL A 287 3.21 16.41 -4.22
CA VAL A 287 3.14 15.65 -2.97
C VAL A 287 4.53 15.37 -2.40
N MET A 288 5.51 15.07 -3.25
CA MET A 288 6.90 14.87 -2.82
C MET A 288 7.48 16.14 -2.21
N THR A 289 7.34 17.27 -2.91
CA THR A 289 7.79 18.57 -2.41
C THR A 289 7.13 18.92 -1.08
N GLU A 290 5.78 18.80 -0.97
CA GLU A 290 5.04 19.06 0.26
C GLU A 290 5.58 18.23 1.44
N GLN A 291 5.77 16.93 1.24
CA GLN A 291 6.14 16.02 2.33
C GLN A 291 7.60 16.17 2.75
N LEU A 292 8.52 16.36 1.81
CA LEU A 292 9.93 16.57 2.15
C LEU A 292 10.14 17.93 2.82
N SER A 293 9.48 19.00 2.35
CA SER A 293 9.52 20.31 3.01
C SER A 293 8.99 20.25 4.45
N ALA A 294 7.92 19.50 4.70
CA ALA A 294 7.39 19.30 6.04
C ALA A 294 8.31 18.48 6.96
N MET A 295 9.23 17.69 6.40
CA MET A 295 10.22 16.90 7.16
C MET A 295 11.56 17.64 7.35
N ALA A 296 11.82 18.67 6.54
CA ALA A 296 13.05 19.46 6.62
C ALA A 296 13.08 20.40 7.85
N GLY A 297 11.92 20.83 8.34
CA GLY A 297 11.72 21.62 9.56
C GLY A 297 11.46 20.69 10.74
#